data_664bce358ede1cb0039c60e9763c414f
#
_entry.id   664bce358ede1cb0039c60e9763c414f
#
_cell.length_a   1.000
_cell.length_b   1.000
_cell.length_c   1.000
_cell.angle_alpha   90.00
_cell.angle_beta   90.00
_cell.angle_gamma   90.00
#
_symmetry.space_group_name_H-M   'P 1'
#
loop_
_entity.id
_entity.type
_entity.pdbx_description
1 polymer ?
#
loop_
_entity_poly.entity_id
_entity_poly.type
_entity_poly.pdbx_seq_one_letter_code
_entity_poly.pdbx_strand_id
1 'polypeptide(L)'
;MKRAALLSACVALQAWADPSPTDVQKLMQRDFHPRGQATMERLAQDGVQRVCTETRDRPPAEVAKALEADQMKTIAFPQGASLMGDWKRGETIAQSGRGLTWNDKPGEPGGGSCYNCHELSPQEFSHGTIGPSLRGFGKSRGASAEIQRYVYGKIYNAKAYNLCSQMPRLGLSGTLTPEQIKDLVALLLDPASPVNQ
;
A
#
# COMPACT_ATOMS: atom_id res chain seq x y z
N MET A 1 17.56 70.51 6.75
CA MET A 1 16.47 69.57 6.29
C MET A 1 17.15 68.38 5.63
N LYS A 2 17.26 67.27 6.36
CA LYS A 2 17.90 66.02 5.86
C LYS A 2 16.82 65.10 5.33
N ARG A 3 16.82 64.76 4.05
CA ARG A 3 15.90 63.79 3.43
C ARG A 3 16.42 62.38 3.64
N ALA A 4 15.75 61.58 4.42
CA ALA A 4 16.01 60.15 4.55
C ALA A 4 15.37 59.41 3.36
N ALA A 5 16.21 58.74 2.58
CA ALA A 5 15.76 57.85 1.52
C ALA A 5 15.46 56.45 2.12
N LEU A 6 14.20 56.02 2.06
CA LEU A 6 13.75 54.68 2.40
C LEU A 6 14.08 53.76 1.22
N LEU A 7 15.08 52.87 1.39
CA LEU A 7 15.33 51.76 0.48
C LEU A 7 14.30 50.67 0.77
N SER A 8 13.38 50.48 -0.15
CA SER A 8 12.41 49.39 -0.11
C SER A 8 13.09 48.14 -0.67
N ALA A 9 13.46 47.20 0.21
CA ALA A 9 14.01 45.88 -0.20
C ALA A 9 12.86 45.00 -0.69
N CYS A 10 12.71 44.83 -2.00
CA CYS A 10 11.83 43.81 -2.57
C CYS A 10 12.46 42.44 -2.31
N VAL A 11 11.95 41.67 -1.36
CA VAL A 11 12.23 40.27 -1.20
C VAL A 11 11.47 39.53 -2.30
N ALA A 12 12.21 39.11 -3.33
CA ALA A 12 11.67 38.22 -4.35
C ALA A 12 11.38 36.85 -3.71
N LEU A 13 10.10 36.54 -3.50
CA LEU A 13 9.63 35.18 -3.18
C LEU A 13 9.93 34.30 -4.40
N GLN A 14 11.00 33.52 -4.32
CA GLN A 14 11.25 32.48 -5.30
C GLN A 14 10.15 31.43 -5.13
N ALA A 15 9.19 31.40 -6.04
CA ALA A 15 8.24 30.33 -6.18
C ALA A 15 9.04 29.06 -6.55
N TRP A 16 9.09 28.10 -5.68
CA TRP A 16 9.64 26.79 -5.97
C TRP A 16 8.68 26.12 -6.95
N ALA A 17 9.03 26.07 -8.22
CA ALA A 17 8.26 25.35 -9.20
C ALA A 17 8.42 23.84 -8.92
N ASP A 18 7.31 23.11 -8.94
CA ASP A 18 7.34 21.67 -8.89
C ASP A 18 8.22 21.13 -10.02
N PRO A 19 9.08 20.13 -9.77
CA PRO A 19 9.93 19.54 -10.80
C PRO A 19 9.09 18.97 -11.92
N SER A 20 9.49 19.18 -13.17
CA SER A 20 8.76 18.60 -14.30
C SER A 20 8.85 17.07 -14.29
N PRO A 21 7.86 16.35 -14.87
CA PRO A 21 7.95 14.89 -15.00
C PRO A 21 9.24 14.41 -15.67
N THR A 22 9.76 15.19 -16.62
CA THR A 22 11.04 14.90 -17.29
C THR A 22 12.23 15.02 -16.34
N ASP A 23 12.24 15.99 -15.43
CA ASP A 23 13.32 16.16 -14.47
C ASP A 23 13.29 15.05 -13.42
N VAL A 24 12.09 14.62 -12.99
CA VAL A 24 11.92 13.45 -12.12
C VAL A 24 12.46 12.19 -12.80
N GLN A 25 12.15 11.96 -14.08
CA GLN A 25 12.67 10.81 -14.82
C GLN A 25 14.20 10.82 -14.93
N LYS A 26 14.80 11.97 -15.24
CA LYS A 26 16.27 12.12 -15.29
C LYS A 26 16.92 11.82 -13.95
N LEU A 27 16.32 12.32 -12.86
CA LEU A 27 16.76 12.06 -11.49
C LEU A 27 16.71 10.56 -11.18
N MET A 28 15.58 9.90 -11.49
CA MET A 28 15.42 8.47 -11.28
C MET A 28 16.46 7.65 -12.06
N GLN A 29 16.68 7.98 -13.33
CA GLN A 29 17.69 7.30 -14.16
C GLN A 29 19.13 7.51 -13.65
N ARG A 30 19.42 8.66 -13.08
CA ARG A 30 20.75 8.99 -12.54
C ARG A 30 21.02 8.27 -11.20
N ASP A 31 20.02 8.23 -10.31
CA ASP A 31 20.24 7.88 -8.90
C ASP A 31 19.81 6.43 -8.56
N PHE A 32 18.96 5.83 -9.39
CA PHE A 32 18.51 4.46 -9.18
C PHE A 32 19.16 3.51 -10.18
N HIS A 33 19.67 2.41 -9.68
CA HIS A 33 20.29 1.37 -10.50
C HIS A 33 19.68 -0.01 -10.15
N PRO A 34 19.52 -0.92 -11.13
CA PRO A 34 19.03 -2.26 -10.86
C PRO A 34 20.00 -2.98 -9.93
N ARG A 35 19.45 -3.70 -8.95
CA ARG A 35 20.23 -4.50 -8.01
C ARG A 35 19.47 -5.76 -7.61
N GLY A 36 20.07 -6.93 -7.81
CA GLY A 36 19.40 -8.21 -7.56
C GLY A 36 18.08 -8.29 -8.31
N GLN A 37 17.00 -8.64 -7.61
CA GLN A 37 15.66 -8.68 -8.19
C GLN A 37 14.94 -7.32 -8.26
N ALA A 38 15.55 -6.25 -7.76
CA ALA A 38 15.00 -4.91 -7.87
C ALA A 38 15.37 -4.29 -9.22
N THR A 39 14.48 -4.40 -10.20
CA THR A 39 14.66 -3.85 -11.55
C THR A 39 14.14 -2.41 -11.65
N MET A 40 14.57 -1.67 -12.67
CA MET A 40 14.12 -0.29 -12.92
C MET A 40 12.63 -0.21 -13.28
N GLU A 41 12.04 -1.29 -13.79
CA GLU A 41 10.59 -1.35 -14.12
C GLU A 41 9.70 -1.10 -12.91
N ARG A 42 10.17 -1.40 -11.69
CA ARG A 42 9.44 -1.12 -10.44
C ARG A 42 9.24 0.37 -10.17
N LEU A 43 9.99 1.24 -10.83
CA LEU A 43 9.86 2.69 -10.71
C LEU A 43 8.84 3.25 -11.72
N ALA A 44 8.39 2.44 -12.67
CA ALA A 44 7.40 2.86 -13.65
C ALA A 44 5.98 2.84 -13.03
N GLN A 45 5.26 3.93 -13.19
CA GLN A 45 3.85 3.99 -12.81
C GLN A 45 2.99 3.26 -13.86
N ASP A 46 2.07 2.44 -13.39
CA ASP A 46 0.99 1.94 -14.24
C ASP A 46 -0.07 3.02 -14.52
N GLY A 47 -1.06 2.69 -15.36
CA GLY A 47 -2.10 3.63 -15.75
C GLY A 47 -2.91 4.18 -14.57
N VAL A 48 -3.20 3.34 -13.56
CA VAL A 48 -3.95 3.76 -12.36
C VAL A 48 -3.11 4.68 -11.48
N GLN A 49 -1.85 4.34 -11.27
CA GLN A 49 -0.93 5.18 -10.48
C GLN A 49 -0.75 6.54 -11.15
N ARG A 50 -0.66 6.58 -12.49
CA ARG A 50 -0.55 7.82 -13.25
C ARG A 50 -1.78 8.72 -13.07
N VAL A 51 -2.98 8.17 -13.20
CA VAL A 51 -4.23 8.91 -12.95
C VAL A 51 -4.24 9.52 -11.55
N CYS A 52 -3.86 8.75 -10.52
CA CYS A 52 -3.80 9.26 -9.15
C CYS A 52 -2.77 10.39 -9.00
N THR A 53 -1.59 10.26 -9.62
CA THR A 53 -0.57 11.31 -9.59
C THR A 53 -1.02 12.58 -10.29
N GLU A 54 -1.56 12.48 -11.51
CA GLU A 54 -2.01 13.60 -12.32
C GLU A 54 -3.18 14.35 -11.67
N THR A 55 -4.04 13.63 -10.95
CA THR A 55 -5.21 14.19 -10.27
C THR A 55 -4.96 14.53 -8.80
N ARG A 56 -3.73 14.36 -8.30
CA ARG A 56 -3.37 14.54 -6.87
C ARG A 56 -4.31 13.77 -5.96
N ASP A 57 -4.49 12.49 -6.26
CA ASP A 57 -5.36 11.52 -5.57
C ASP A 57 -6.86 11.92 -5.56
N ARG A 58 -7.30 12.78 -6.48
CA ARG A 58 -8.68 13.25 -6.63
C ARG A 58 -9.21 13.07 -8.06
N PRO A 59 -9.23 11.86 -8.59
CA PRO A 59 -9.78 11.61 -9.92
C PRO A 59 -11.28 11.90 -9.95
N PRO A 60 -11.86 12.26 -11.11
CA PRO A 60 -13.30 12.34 -11.28
C PRO A 60 -13.98 11.04 -10.85
N ALA A 61 -15.13 11.13 -10.19
CA ALA A 61 -15.81 9.97 -9.58
C ALA A 61 -16.08 8.83 -10.56
N GLU A 62 -16.53 9.16 -11.78
CA GLU A 62 -16.80 8.15 -12.82
C GLU A 62 -15.53 7.46 -13.31
N VAL A 63 -14.41 8.18 -13.40
CA VAL A 63 -13.10 7.61 -13.76
C VAL A 63 -12.62 6.68 -12.64
N ALA A 64 -12.72 7.11 -11.38
CA ALA A 64 -12.36 6.29 -10.23
C ALA A 64 -13.17 4.99 -10.20
N LYS A 65 -14.49 5.08 -10.32
CA LYS A 65 -15.40 3.93 -10.32
C LYS A 65 -15.11 2.95 -11.46
N ALA A 66 -14.88 3.43 -12.67
CA ALA A 66 -14.55 2.57 -13.81
C ALA A 66 -13.22 1.83 -13.59
N LEU A 67 -12.19 2.55 -13.15
CA LEU A 67 -10.88 1.94 -12.88
C LEU A 67 -10.90 0.99 -11.68
N GLU A 68 -11.64 1.29 -10.61
CA GLU A 68 -11.85 0.37 -9.48
C GLU A 68 -12.53 -0.93 -9.93
N ALA A 69 -13.53 -0.84 -10.80
CA ALA A 69 -14.17 -2.01 -11.38
C ALA A 69 -13.20 -2.87 -12.20
N ASP A 70 -12.28 -2.25 -12.94
CA ASP A 70 -11.24 -2.97 -13.67
C ASP A 70 -10.19 -3.57 -12.71
N GLN A 71 -9.81 -2.86 -11.66
CA GLN A 71 -8.93 -3.41 -10.62
C GLN A 71 -9.60 -4.59 -9.89
N MET A 72 -10.91 -4.56 -9.67
CA MET A 72 -11.65 -5.67 -9.06
C MET A 72 -11.55 -6.97 -9.88
N LYS A 73 -11.54 -6.87 -11.21
CA LYS A 73 -11.37 -8.03 -12.11
C LYS A 73 -10.00 -8.70 -11.99
N THR A 74 -8.99 -7.99 -11.49
CA THR A 74 -7.65 -8.55 -11.30
C THR A 74 -7.52 -9.44 -10.07
N ILE A 75 -8.50 -9.43 -9.16
CA ILE A 75 -8.45 -10.21 -7.93
C ILE A 75 -8.76 -11.67 -8.21
N ALA A 76 -7.74 -12.53 -8.10
CA ALA A 76 -7.90 -13.97 -8.19
C ALA A 76 -8.37 -14.55 -6.84
N PHE A 77 -9.68 -14.71 -6.67
CA PHE A 77 -10.22 -15.36 -5.49
C PHE A 77 -10.03 -16.88 -5.57
N PRO A 78 -9.46 -17.51 -4.53
CA PRO A 78 -9.37 -18.96 -4.47
C PRO A 78 -10.76 -19.62 -4.51
N GLN A 79 -10.83 -20.79 -5.11
CA GLN A 79 -12.04 -21.62 -5.06
C GLN A 79 -12.22 -22.20 -3.65
N GLY A 80 -13.46 -22.33 -3.19
CA GLY A 80 -13.80 -22.93 -1.89
C GLY A 80 -14.69 -22.04 -1.03
N ALA A 81 -15.18 -22.63 0.07
CA ALA A 81 -16.17 -21.99 0.95
C ALA A 81 -15.57 -20.98 1.94
N SER A 82 -14.28 -21.05 2.24
CA SER A 82 -13.64 -20.20 3.24
C SER A 82 -12.32 -19.63 2.74
N LEU A 83 -12.11 -18.36 3.06
CA LEU A 83 -10.84 -17.66 2.85
C LEU A 83 -10.03 -17.52 4.14
N MET A 84 -10.44 -18.22 5.20
CA MET A 84 -9.68 -18.26 6.47
C MET A 84 -8.52 -19.24 6.35
N GLY A 85 -7.33 -18.80 6.75
CA GLY A 85 -6.12 -19.61 6.90
C GLY A 85 -5.75 -19.81 8.36
N ASP A 86 -4.46 -19.68 8.68
CA ASP A 86 -3.90 -19.80 10.03
C ASP A 86 -3.40 -18.44 10.50
N TRP A 87 -3.99 -17.89 11.54
CA TRP A 87 -3.64 -16.58 12.06
C TRP A 87 -2.20 -16.49 12.59
N LYS A 88 -1.61 -17.59 13.09
CA LYS A 88 -0.22 -17.61 13.58
C LYS A 88 0.78 -17.42 12.44
N ARG A 89 0.52 -18.09 11.31
CA ARG A 89 1.31 -17.82 10.09
C ARG A 89 1.04 -16.40 9.56
N GLY A 90 -0.22 -15.95 9.64
CA GLY A 90 -0.59 -14.59 9.27
C GLY A 90 0.17 -13.53 10.07
N GLU A 91 0.35 -13.72 11.35
CA GLU A 91 1.15 -12.84 12.21
C GLU A 91 2.62 -12.78 11.77
N THR A 92 3.24 -13.93 11.51
CA THR A 92 4.60 -13.99 10.99
C THR A 92 4.74 -13.27 9.65
N ILE A 93 3.76 -13.42 8.76
CA ILE A 93 3.71 -12.74 7.46
C ILE A 93 3.54 -11.23 7.64
N ALA A 94 2.67 -10.79 8.57
CA ALA A 94 2.42 -9.39 8.83
C ALA A 94 3.65 -8.65 9.37
N GLN A 95 4.47 -9.34 10.17
CA GLN A 95 5.71 -8.81 10.75
C GLN A 95 6.89 -8.82 9.76
N SER A 96 6.89 -9.73 8.80
CA SER A 96 8.00 -9.88 7.85
C SER A 96 7.95 -8.82 6.74
N GLY A 97 9.08 -8.15 6.48
CA GLY A 97 9.29 -7.26 5.34
C GLY A 97 10.06 -7.90 4.19
N ARG A 98 10.24 -9.23 4.20
CA ARG A 98 10.97 -9.96 3.14
C ARG A 98 10.17 -10.05 1.85
N GLY A 99 10.86 -10.34 0.76
CA GLY A 99 10.29 -10.90 -0.47
C GLY A 99 10.64 -10.14 -1.73
N LEU A 100 10.69 -8.81 -1.73
CA LEU A 100 10.96 -8.05 -2.95
C LEU A 100 12.12 -7.05 -2.81
N THR A 101 12.94 -7.17 -1.77
CA THR A 101 14.13 -6.32 -1.65
C THR A 101 15.26 -6.85 -2.54
N TRP A 102 16.23 -6.01 -2.83
CA TRP A 102 17.34 -6.35 -3.73
C TRP A 102 18.21 -7.51 -3.22
N ASN A 103 18.20 -7.78 -1.91
CA ASN A 103 18.97 -8.83 -1.26
C ASN A 103 18.17 -10.08 -0.92
N ASP A 104 16.85 -10.09 -1.14
CA ASP A 104 16.06 -11.29 -1.01
C ASP A 104 16.28 -12.22 -2.21
N LYS A 105 16.17 -13.52 -1.98
CA LYS A 105 16.28 -14.48 -3.07
C LYS A 105 14.96 -14.60 -3.82
N PRO A 106 14.98 -14.61 -5.15
CA PRO A 106 13.78 -14.84 -5.94
C PRO A 106 13.11 -16.17 -5.56
N GLY A 107 11.80 -16.14 -5.37
CA GLY A 107 10.99 -17.32 -5.01
C GLY A 107 10.92 -17.64 -3.51
N GLU A 108 11.64 -16.91 -2.65
CA GLU A 108 11.40 -16.99 -1.21
C GLU A 108 10.05 -16.37 -0.83
N PRO A 109 9.34 -16.95 0.16
CA PRO A 109 8.06 -16.38 0.61
C PRO A 109 8.20 -14.94 1.07
N GLY A 110 7.37 -14.07 0.52
CA GLY A 110 7.31 -12.67 0.90
C GLY A 110 6.60 -12.45 2.24
N GLY A 111 6.74 -11.25 2.78
CA GLY A 111 6.02 -10.76 3.94
C GLY A 111 5.20 -9.52 3.59
N GLY A 112 4.20 -9.22 4.42
CA GLY A 112 3.29 -8.10 4.22
C GLY A 112 3.78 -6.79 4.81
N SER A 113 4.69 -6.85 5.80
CA SER A 113 5.17 -5.68 6.55
C SER A 113 4.05 -4.76 7.06
N CYS A 114 2.94 -5.35 7.49
CA CYS A 114 1.67 -4.65 7.78
C CYS A 114 1.83 -3.62 8.90
N TYR A 115 2.64 -3.92 9.91
CA TYR A 115 2.93 -3.05 11.04
C TYR A 115 3.66 -1.75 10.67
N ASN A 116 4.31 -1.71 9.52
CA ASN A 116 4.90 -0.45 9.04
C ASN A 116 3.84 0.62 8.73
N CYS A 117 2.60 0.23 8.51
CA CYS A 117 1.51 1.12 8.15
C CYS A 117 0.32 1.08 9.10
N HIS A 118 0.07 -0.05 9.78
CA HIS A 118 -1.11 -0.29 10.60
C HIS A 118 -0.77 -0.68 12.03
N GLU A 119 -1.55 -0.22 12.99
CA GLU A 119 -1.69 -0.86 14.27
C GLU A 119 -2.53 -2.13 14.10
N LEU A 120 -2.01 -3.31 14.46
CA LEU A 120 -2.75 -4.58 14.41
C LEU A 120 -3.03 -5.11 15.81
N SER A 121 -2.02 -5.23 16.64
CA SER A 121 -2.09 -5.88 17.95
C SER A 121 -1.59 -4.95 19.04
N PRO A 122 -2.23 -4.94 20.23
CA PRO A 122 -1.75 -4.17 21.37
C PRO A 122 -0.40 -4.67 21.91
N GLN A 123 0.02 -5.88 21.54
CA GLN A 123 1.32 -6.43 21.95
C GLN A 123 2.47 -5.96 21.05
N GLU A 124 2.17 -5.38 19.90
CA GLU A 124 3.21 -4.83 19.01
C GLU A 124 3.82 -3.57 19.63
N PHE A 125 5.14 -3.57 19.76
CA PHE A 125 5.87 -2.48 20.40
C PHE A 125 5.79 -1.15 19.63
N SER A 126 5.76 -1.22 18.31
CA SER A 126 5.65 -0.04 17.46
C SER A 126 4.94 -0.35 16.13
N HIS A 127 4.25 0.61 15.61
CA HIS A 127 3.54 0.52 14.34
C HIS A 127 3.50 1.88 13.64
N GLY A 128 3.28 1.87 12.31
CA GLY A 128 3.01 3.07 11.55
C GLY A 128 1.54 3.51 11.66
N THR A 129 1.28 4.74 11.23
CA THR A 129 -0.04 5.37 11.23
C THR A 129 -0.48 5.81 9.82
N ILE A 130 0.19 5.31 8.79
CA ILE A 130 -0.15 5.60 7.38
C ILE A 130 -1.51 4.99 7.02
N GLY A 131 -1.75 3.76 7.50
CA GLY A 131 -3.03 3.09 7.38
C GLY A 131 -3.88 3.24 8.65
N PRO A 132 -5.20 2.94 8.58
CA PRO A 132 -6.05 2.92 9.77
C PRO A 132 -5.62 1.81 10.74
N SER A 133 -5.91 1.99 12.03
CA SER A 133 -5.81 0.90 13.01
C SER A 133 -6.73 -0.25 12.61
N LEU A 134 -6.20 -1.46 12.67
CA LEU A 134 -6.92 -2.72 12.43
C LEU A 134 -7.18 -3.49 13.73
N ARG A 135 -6.79 -2.90 14.87
CA ARG A 135 -7.03 -3.49 16.19
C ARG A 135 -8.51 -3.77 16.41
N GLY A 136 -8.82 -4.98 16.82
CA GLY A 136 -10.19 -5.43 17.04
C GLY A 136 -11.02 -5.53 15.75
N PHE A 137 -10.40 -5.66 14.58
CA PHE A 137 -11.10 -5.65 13.30
C PHE A 137 -12.14 -6.77 13.22
N GLY A 138 -11.78 -8.00 13.59
CA GLY A 138 -12.71 -9.12 13.62
C GLY A 138 -13.83 -8.96 14.65
N LYS A 139 -13.51 -8.38 15.83
CA LYS A 139 -14.52 -8.06 16.85
C LYS A 139 -15.59 -7.08 16.33
N SER A 140 -15.17 -6.09 15.55
CA SER A 140 -16.05 -5.02 15.07
C SER A 140 -16.80 -5.38 13.78
N ARG A 141 -16.22 -6.23 12.91
CA ARG A 141 -16.77 -6.54 11.59
C ARG A 141 -17.33 -7.94 11.46
N GLY A 142 -16.95 -8.86 12.37
CA GLY A 142 -17.27 -10.28 12.25
C GLY A 142 -16.40 -10.96 11.19
N ALA A 143 -16.72 -12.24 10.92
CA ALA A 143 -15.97 -13.10 10.00
C ALA A 143 -16.86 -13.74 8.93
N SER A 144 -17.93 -13.06 8.48
CA SER A 144 -18.78 -13.54 7.41
C SER A 144 -18.01 -13.75 6.10
N ALA A 145 -18.54 -14.57 5.20
CA ALA A 145 -17.92 -14.82 3.90
C ALA A 145 -17.70 -13.51 3.10
N GLU A 146 -18.59 -12.54 3.25
CA GLU A 146 -18.45 -11.21 2.63
C GLU A 146 -17.26 -10.45 3.19
N ILE A 147 -17.10 -10.44 4.52
CA ILE A 147 -15.97 -9.78 5.19
C ILE A 147 -14.65 -10.49 4.85
N GLN A 148 -14.62 -11.82 4.80
CA GLN A 148 -13.45 -12.58 4.35
C GLN A 148 -13.06 -12.19 2.92
N ARG A 149 -14.02 -12.11 2.00
CA ARG A 149 -13.77 -11.66 0.62
C ARG A 149 -13.28 -10.23 0.54
N TYR A 150 -13.85 -9.33 1.32
CA TYR A 150 -13.39 -7.95 1.40
C TYR A 150 -11.94 -7.86 1.87
N VAL A 151 -11.60 -8.52 2.98
CA VAL A 151 -10.25 -8.50 3.54
C VAL A 151 -9.24 -9.11 2.57
N TYR A 152 -9.57 -10.29 2.01
CA TYR A 152 -8.73 -10.95 1.00
C TYR A 152 -8.49 -10.02 -0.20
N GLY A 153 -9.55 -9.48 -0.78
CA GLY A 153 -9.46 -8.63 -1.94
C GLY A 153 -8.70 -7.33 -1.67
N LYS A 154 -8.88 -6.73 -0.48
CA LYS A 154 -8.19 -5.51 -0.06
C LYS A 154 -6.67 -5.72 0.07
N ILE A 155 -6.24 -6.88 0.57
CA ILE A 155 -4.82 -7.26 0.64
C ILE A 155 -4.30 -7.61 -0.76
N TYR A 156 -5.09 -8.31 -1.56
CA TYR A 156 -4.71 -8.70 -2.92
C TYR A 156 -4.49 -7.48 -3.81
N ASN A 157 -5.47 -6.58 -3.89
CA ASN A 157 -5.40 -5.34 -4.67
C ASN A 157 -6.21 -4.21 -4.02
N ALA A 158 -5.57 -3.40 -3.20
CA ALA A 158 -6.20 -2.31 -2.49
C ALA A 158 -6.88 -1.28 -3.41
N LYS A 159 -6.38 -1.11 -4.64
CA LYS A 159 -6.91 -0.15 -5.62
C LYS A 159 -8.28 -0.55 -6.20
N ALA A 160 -8.71 -1.80 -6.01
CA ALA A 160 -10.06 -2.25 -6.31
C ALA A 160 -11.14 -1.68 -5.36
N TYR A 161 -10.74 -1.15 -4.20
CA TYR A 161 -11.64 -0.62 -3.16
C TYR A 161 -11.42 0.86 -2.87
N ASN A 162 -10.28 1.37 -3.26
CA ASN A 162 -9.92 2.79 -3.22
C ASN A 162 -8.80 3.00 -4.24
N LEU A 163 -9.13 3.63 -5.34
CA LEU A 163 -8.25 3.73 -6.51
C LEU A 163 -6.87 4.30 -6.18
N CYS A 164 -6.82 5.37 -5.40
CA CYS A 164 -5.58 6.05 -5.05
C CYS A 164 -4.99 5.60 -3.70
N SER A 165 -5.39 4.41 -3.24
CA SER A 165 -4.79 3.83 -2.04
C SER A 165 -3.28 3.67 -2.17
N GLN A 166 -2.55 4.05 -1.12
CA GLN A 166 -1.10 3.84 -1.01
C GLN A 166 -0.76 2.44 -0.45
N MET A 167 -1.76 1.66 -0.02
CA MET A 167 -1.56 0.28 0.39
C MET A 167 -1.04 -0.56 -0.78
N PRO A 168 0.07 -1.33 -0.61
CA PRO A 168 0.60 -2.18 -1.66
C PRO A 168 -0.41 -3.21 -2.16
N ARG A 169 -0.31 -3.57 -3.43
CA ARG A 169 -1.14 -4.60 -4.10
C ARG A 169 -0.45 -5.96 -3.98
N LEU A 170 -0.41 -6.50 -2.75
CA LEU A 170 0.48 -7.61 -2.38
C LEU A 170 0.20 -8.92 -3.15
N GLY A 171 -1.06 -9.21 -3.45
CA GLY A 171 -1.41 -10.37 -4.28
C GLY A 171 -1.17 -10.12 -5.77
N LEU A 172 -1.56 -8.96 -6.28
CA LEU A 172 -1.39 -8.61 -7.70
C LEU A 172 0.08 -8.54 -8.12
N SER A 173 0.94 -8.06 -7.24
CA SER A 173 2.40 -8.01 -7.47
C SER A 173 3.11 -9.36 -7.31
N GLY A 174 2.41 -10.38 -6.82
CA GLY A 174 3.02 -11.67 -6.49
C GLY A 174 3.90 -11.67 -5.23
N THR A 175 3.85 -10.58 -4.43
CA THR A 175 4.59 -10.52 -3.15
C THR A 175 4.09 -11.57 -2.17
N LEU A 176 2.76 -11.75 -2.11
CA LEU A 176 2.12 -12.75 -1.28
C LEU A 176 1.37 -13.78 -2.13
N THR A 177 1.47 -15.04 -1.75
CA THR A 177 0.66 -16.11 -2.34
C THR A 177 -0.80 -16.05 -1.87
N PRO A 178 -1.74 -16.68 -2.58
CA PRO A 178 -3.13 -16.78 -2.13
C PRO A 178 -3.28 -17.38 -0.73
N GLU A 179 -2.48 -18.38 -0.37
CA GLU A 179 -2.48 -19.01 0.95
C GLU A 179 -2.00 -18.04 2.03
N GLN A 180 -0.93 -17.28 1.77
CA GLN A 180 -0.44 -16.25 2.69
C GLN A 180 -1.49 -15.15 2.92
N ILE A 181 -2.25 -14.76 1.89
CA ILE A 181 -3.34 -13.80 2.05
C ILE A 181 -4.46 -14.40 2.90
N LYS A 182 -4.81 -15.69 2.75
CA LYS A 182 -5.77 -16.38 3.63
C LYS A 182 -5.30 -16.40 5.09
N ASP A 183 -4.02 -16.59 5.33
CA ASP A 183 -3.45 -16.54 6.67
C ASP A 183 -3.57 -15.13 7.28
N LEU A 184 -3.39 -14.09 6.49
CA LEU A 184 -3.63 -12.69 6.90
C LEU A 184 -5.11 -12.39 7.13
N VAL A 185 -6.02 -12.98 6.34
CA VAL A 185 -7.47 -12.90 6.60
C VAL A 185 -7.78 -13.49 7.97
N ALA A 186 -7.21 -14.66 8.30
CA ALA A 186 -7.37 -15.26 9.62
C ALA A 186 -6.76 -14.39 10.72
N LEU A 187 -5.59 -13.79 10.51
CA LEU A 187 -5.00 -12.85 11.48
C LEU A 187 -5.97 -11.72 11.83
N LEU A 188 -6.68 -11.16 10.85
CA LEU A 188 -7.58 -10.04 11.09
C LEU A 188 -8.94 -10.45 11.65
N LEU A 189 -9.42 -11.67 11.35
CA LEU A 189 -10.80 -12.07 11.63
C LEU A 189 -10.96 -13.13 12.72
N ASP A 190 -9.94 -13.95 13.00
CA ASP A 190 -10.04 -15.03 13.98
C ASP A 190 -10.15 -14.43 15.39
N PRO A 191 -11.16 -14.83 16.18
CA PRO A 191 -11.32 -14.37 17.57
C PRO A 191 -10.11 -14.68 18.48
N ALA A 192 -9.34 -15.74 18.18
CA ALA A 192 -8.14 -16.11 18.93
C ALA A 192 -6.88 -15.34 18.52
N SER A 193 -6.96 -14.58 17.44
CA SER A 193 -5.84 -13.76 16.93
C SER A 193 -5.51 -12.61 17.92
N PRO A 194 -4.23 -12.23 18.06
CA PRO A 194 -3.83 -11.09 18.88
C PRO A 194 -4.44 -9.75 18.44
N VAL A 195 -4.85 -9.64 17.17
CA VAL A 195 -5.57 -8.48 16.65
C VAL A 195 -6.90 -8.28 17.35
N ASN A 196 -7.53 -9.37 17.82
CA ASN A 196 -8.86 -9.41 18.40
C ASN A 196 -8.84 -9.67 19.92
N GLN A 197 -7.72 -9.45 20.60
CA GLN A 197 -7.61 -9.59 22.06
C GLN A 197 -7.83 -8.28 22.80
#